data_21bc0e2549892dc39ac322b9d0fc1ed3
#
_entry.id   21bc0e2549892dc39ac322b9d0fc1ed3
#
_cell.length_a   1.000
_cell.length_b   1.000
_cell.length_c   1.000
_cell.angle_alpha   90.00
_cell.angle_beta   90.00
_cell.angle_gamma   90.00
#
_symmetry.space_group_name_H-M   'P 1'
#
loop_
_entity.id
_entity.type
_entity.pdbx_description
1 polymer ?
#
loop_
_entity_poly.entity_id
_entity_poly.type
_entity_poly.pdbx_seq_one_letter_code
_entity_poly.pdbx_strand_id
1 'polypeptide(L)'
;IIRPSSLFGNPRGGGRPEFCMMLDKLMLSLLPFPKFLPFPAPSFFLGMNPFDCGNYALSMIHVKDIAKIFIKILEDEESIHQTIEIGGNREVSWNEIVQSIAKVTGRRVIMVPAPFFIVSFIAGIFDRFEWFPAGKDQLNDLVKGSTCDSLKIFEKYGINPTPFNIENLNYLEK
;
A
#
# COMPACT_ATOMS: atom_id res chain seq x y z
N ILE A 1 20.62 4.34 -6.89
CA ILE A 1 19.31 3.69 -7.14
C ILE A 1 18.43 3.92 -5.92
N ILE A 2 17.17 4.34 -6.13
CA ILE A 2 16.20 4.52 -5.05
C ILE A 2 15.10 3.46 -5.21
N ARG A 3 14.81 2.76 -4.11
CA ARG A 3 13.78 1.72 -4.02
C ARG A 3 12.75 2.11 -2.96
N PRO A 4 11.68 2.80 -3.35
CA PRO A 4 10.63 3.13 -2.40
C PRO A 4 9.79 1.89 -2.07
N SER A 5 9.34 1.81 -0.82
CA SER A 5 8.26 0.93 -0.40
C SER A 5 6.91 1.40 -0.99
N SER A 6 5.80 0.91 -0.48
CA SER A 6 4.48 1.29 -0.99
C SER A 6 4.18 2.77 -0.76
N LEU A 7 3.71 3.45 -1.81
CA LEU A 7 3.39 4.88 -1.78
C LEU A 7 1.92 5.12 -1.43
N PHE A 8 1.65 6.20 -0.69
CA PHE A 8 0.31 6.72 -0.48
C PHE A 8 0.26 8.24 -0.64
N GLY A 9 -0.91 8.79 -0.86
CA GLY A 9 -1.11 10.22 -1.05
C GLY A 9 -1.47 10.60 -2.49
N ASN A 10 -2.15 11.73 -2.66
CA ASN A 10 -2.61 12.19 -3.98
C ASN A 10 -1.43 12.69 -4.83
N PRO A 11 -1.09 12.03 -5.95
CA PRO A 11 0.00 12.45 -6.83
C PRO A 11 -0.34 13.70 -7.65
N ARG A 12 -1.59 14.20 -7.63
CA ARG A 12 -2.07 15.39 -8.37
C ARG A 12 -1.79 15.35 -9.88
N GLY A 13 -1.74 14.16 -10.46
CA GLY A 13 -1.45 13.99 -11.88
C GLY A 13 -2.35 12.96 -12.56
N GLY A 14 -2.37 12.95 -13.90
CA GLY A 14 -2.93 11.85 -14.68
C GLY A 14 -1.95 10.68 -14.68
N GLY A 15 -2.45 9.47 -14.48
CA GLY A 15 -1.63 8.28 -14.48
C GLY A 15 -2.30 7.11 -13.76
N ARG A 16 -1.53 6.08 -13.44
CA ARG A 16 -2.03 4.96 -12.66
C ARG A 16 -2.38 5.43 -11.24
N PRO A 17 -3.51 4.98 -10.70
CA PRO A 17 -3.85 5.29 -9.31
C PRO A 17 -2.75 4.74 -8.38
N GLU A 18 -2.43 5.48 -7.34
CA GLU A 18 -1.55 4.99 -6.30
C GLU A 18 -2.19 3.83 -5.54
N PHE A 19 -1.41 3.18 -4.67
CA PHE A 19 -1.80 1.93 -4.01
C PHE A 19 -3.13 2.00 -3.27
N CYS A 20 -3.36 3.05 -2.45
CA CYS A 20 -4.62 3.18 -1.70
C CYS A 20 -5.82 3.52 -2.59
N MET A 21 -5.63 4.34 -3.63
CA MET A 21 -6.67 4.60 -4.64
C MET A 21 -6.99 3.35 -5.46
N MET A 22 -5.98 2.53 -5.75
CA MET A 22 -6.17 1.25 -6.43
C MET A 22 -6.99 0.30 -5.57
N LEU A 23 -6.65 0.18 -4.28
CA LEU A 23 -7.41 -0.65 -3.33
C LEU A 23 -8.84 -0.15 -3.15
N ASP A 24 -9.04 1.17 -3.02
CA ASP A 24 -10.38 1.76 -2.96
C ASP A 24 -11.20 1.37 -4.19
N LYS A 25 -10.65 1.54 -5.38
CA LYS A 25 -11.33 1.15 -6.63
C LYS A 25 -11.59 -0.35 -6.69
N LEU A 26 -10.62 -1.20 -6.36
CA LEU A 26 -10.75 -2.64 -6.40
C LEU A 26 -11.81 -3.14 -5.42
N MET A 27 -11.74 -2.69 -4.18
CA MET A 27 -12.63 -3.15 -3.10
C MET A 27 -14.04 -2.56 -3.20
N LEU A 28 -14.16 -1.38 -3.78
CA LEU A 28 -15.38 -0.58 -3.71
C LEU A 28 -16.10 -0.42 -5.05
N SER A 29 -15.45 -0.70 -6.17
CA SER A 29 -16.02 -0.51 -7.52
C SER A 29 -16.30 -1.81 -8.24
N LEU A 30 -15.60 -2.89 -7.92
CA LEU A 30 -15.70 -4.15 -8.67
C LEU A 30 -17.01 -4.92 -8.39
N LEU A 31 -17.62 -4.71 -7.24
CA LEU A 31 -18.87 -5.36 -6.89
C LEU A 31 -19.89 -4.28 -6.53
N PRO A 32 -21.12 -4.33 -7.08
CA PRO A 32 -22.21 -3.45 -6.69
C PRO A 32 -22.72 -3.82 -5.28
N PHE A 33 -21.80 -3.80 -4.31
CA PHE A 33 -22.12 -4.11 -2.93
C PHE A 33 -22.86 -2.91 -2.32
N PRO A 34 -24.06 -3.10 -1.78
CA PRO A 34 -24.80 -2.04 -1.12
C PRO A 34 -23.96 -1.44 0.02
N LYS A 35 -23.91 -0.11 0.12
CA LYS A 35 -23.11 0.60 1.13
C LYS A 35 -23.43 0.23 2.58
N PHE A 36 -24.65 -0.32 2.83
CA PHE A 36 -25.08 -0.73 4.16
C PHE A 36 -24.58 -2.14 4.57
N LEU A 37 -24.14 -2.95 3.60
CA LEU A 37 -23.57 -4.27 3.88
C LEU A 37 -22.05 -4.18 4.03
N PRO A 38 -21.46 -4.87 5.02
CA PRO A 38 -20.02 -4.92 5.17
C PRO A 38 -19.39 -5.69 4.01
N PHE A 39 -18.39 -5.09 3.39
CA PHE A 39 -17.64 -5.71 2.30
C PHE A 39 -16.68 -6.77 2.85
N PRO A 40 -16.67 -8.02 2.33
CA PRO A 40 -15.70 -9.03 2.72
C PRO A 40 -14.34 -8.71 2.08
N ALA A 41 -13.41 -8.16 2.85
CA ALA A 41 -12.06 -7.87 2.40
C ALA A 41 -11.13 -9.06 2.67
N PRO A 42 -10.33 -9.51 1.70
CA PRO A 42 -9.45 -10.64 1.91
C PRO A 42 -8.32 -10.29 2.87
N SER A 43 -8.14 -11.11 3.89
CA SER A 43 -6.99 -11.10 4.78
C SER A 43 -6.15 -12.34 4.46
N PHE A 44 -5.02 -12.16 3.80
CA PHE A 44 -4.24 -13.25 3.25
C PHE A 44 -3.47 -14.01 4.34
N PHE A 45 -3.33 -15.33 4.17
CA PHE A 45 -2.42 -16.16 4.94
C PHE A 45 -1.63 -17.10 4.02
N LEU A 46 -0.35 -17.32 4.37
CA LEU A 46 0.59 -18.10 3.57
C LEU A 46 0.61 -19.59 3.95
N GLY A 47 0.35 -19.89 5.20
CA GLY A 47 0.41 -21.25 5.75
C GLY A 47 -0.95 -21.93 5.81
N MET A 48 -1.04 -22.94 6.67
CA MET A 48 -2.27 -23.67 6.94
C MET A 48 -3.08 -23.08 8.10
N ASN A 49 -2.56 -22.03 8.75
CA ASN A 49 -3.21 -21.40 9.90
C ASN A 49 -4.00 -20.15 9.48
N PRO A 50 -5.33 -20.20 9.42
CA PRO A 50 -6.15 -19.05 9.04
C PRO A 50 -6.18 -17.93 10.10
N PHE A 51 -5.69 -18.19 11.32
CA PHE A 51 -5.61 -17.17 12.36
C PHE A 51 -4.40 -16.23 12.20
N ASP A 52 -3.42 -16.63 11.39
CA ASP A 52 -2.24 -15.81 11.07
C ASP A 52 -2.44 -15.10 9.72
N CYS A 53 -3.52 -14.30 9.62
CA CYS A 53 -3.89 -13.62 8.39
C CYS A 53 -3.67 -12.11 8.49
N GLY A 54 -3.24 -11.50 7.36
CA GLY A 54 -3.11 -10.06 7.21
C GLY A 54 -1.98 -9.40 8.01
N ASN A 55 -1.01 -10.17 8.49
CA ASN A 55 0.11 -9.69 9.31
C ASN A 55 1.30 -9.17 8.46
N TYR A 56 1.14 -9.08 7.14
CA TYR A 56 2.19 -8.48 6.30
C TYR A 56 2.29 -7.00 6.59
N ALA A 57 3.52 -6.58 6.81
CA ALA A 57 3.80 -5.18 7.11
C ALA A 57 4.37 -4.47 5.88
N LEU A 58 3.93 -3.24 5.67
CA LEU A 58 4.41 -2.33 4.65
C LEU A 58 4.86 -1.03 5.30
N SER A 59 6.02 -0.52 4.93
CA SER A 59 6.46 0.81 5.34
C SER A 59 5.94 1.86 4.37
N MET A 60 4.66 2.27 4.57
CA MET A 60 3.96 3.20 3.68
C MET A 60 4.58 4.59 3.73
N ILE A 61 5.06 5.11 2.58
CA ILE A 61 5.64 6.45 2.49
C ILE A 61 4.73 7.41 1.71
N HIS A 62 4.60 8.64 2.22
CA HIS A 62 3.78 9.65 1.56
C HIS A 62 4.47 10.21 0.30
N VAL A 63 3.70 10.39 -0.78
CA VAL A 63 4.21 10.84 -2.09
C VAL A 63 4.97 12.18 -2.02
N LYS A 64 4.59 13.10 -1.13
CA LYS A 64 5.31 14.36 -0.93
C LYS A 64 6.67 14.17 -0.27
N ASP A 65 6.79 13.22 0.65
CA ASP A 65 8.02 13.01 1.38
C ASP A 65 9.05 12.31 0.50
N ILE A 66 8.63 11.31 -0.28
CA ILE A 66 9.54 10.70 -1.26
C ILE A 66 10.01 11.72 -2.30
N ALA A 67 9.15 12.63 -2.75
CA ALA A 67 9.55 13.68 -3.68
C ALA A 67 10.62 14.63 -3.09
N LYS A 68 10.48 15.01 -1.81
CA LYS A 68 11.50 15.81 -1.12
C LYS A 68 12.82 15.05 -0.99
N ILE A 69 12.74 13.75 -0.65
CA ILE A 69 13.93 12.89 -0.52
C ILE A 69 14.63 12.76 -1.88
N PHE A 70 13.91 12.60 -2.99
CA PHE A 70 14.49 12.58 -4.33
C PHE A 70 15.32 13.83 -4.62
N ILE A 71 14.77 15.02 -4.30
CA ILE A 71 15.48 16.29 -4.50
C ILE A 71 16.76 16.32 -3.66
N LYS A 72 16.69 15.92 -2.39
CA LYS A 72 17.83 15.90 -1.47
C LYS A 72 18.92 14.92 -1.90
N ILE A 73 18.54 13.76 -2.40
CA ILE A 73 19.50 12.75 -2.89
C ILE A 73 20.21 13.23 -4.16
N LEU A 74 19.56 14.02 -5.03
CA LEU A 74 20.21 14.59 -6.21
C LEU A 74 21.27 15.64 -5.85
N GLU A 75 21.12 16.30 -4.70
CA GLU A 75 22.06 17.28 -4.18
C GLU A 75 23.18 16.65 -3.31
N ASP A 76 23.09 15.35 -3.00
CA ASP A 76 23.96 14.63 -2.08
C ASP A 76 24.95 13.73 -2.82
N GLU A 77 26.21 14.18 -2.91
CA GLU A 77 27.29 13.43 -3.56
C GLU A 77 27.59 12.08 -2.90
N GLU A 78 27.34 11.95 -1.58
CA GLU A 78 27.53 10.67 -0.86
C GLU A 78 26.55 9.59 -1.29
N SER A 79 25.43 9.98 -1.89
CA SER A 79 24.41 9.03 -2.39
C SER A 79 24.73 8.44 -3.76
N ILE A 80 25.81 8.91 -4.42
CA ILE A 80 26.22 8.44 -5.74
C ILE A 80 26.63 6.96 -5.64
N HIS A 81 26.16 6.14 -6.59
CA HIS A 81 26.39 4.69 -6.67
C HIS A 81 25.80 3.87 -5.51
N GLN A 82 24.99 4.48 -4.65
CA GLN A 82 24.29 3.74 -3.59
C GLN A 82 22.91 3.22 -4.04
N THR A 83 22.45 2.17 -3.38
CA THR A 83 21.07 1.72 -3.43
C THR A 83 20.43 2.05 -2.09
N ILE A 84 19.40 2.91 -2.15
CA ILE A 84 18.73 3.46 -0.98
C ILE A 84 17.30 2.92 -0.96
N GLU A 85 16.96 2.16 0.07
CA GLU A 85 15.59 1.69 0.31
C GLU A 85 14.90 2.68 1.23
N ILE A 86 13.68 3.09 0.85
CA ILE A 86 12.96 4.16 1.54
C ILE A 86 11.51 3.75 1.80
N GLY A 87 11.10 3.83 3.05
CA GLY A 87 9.71 3.62 3.47
C GLY A 87 9.22 4.73 4.38
N GLY A 88 8.05 4.51 4.97
CA GLY A 88 7.49 5.41 5.97
C GLY A 88 8.15 5.27 7.34
N ASN A 89 7.63 6.03 8.30
CA ASN A 89 8.14 6.08 9.66
C ASN A 89 7.72 4.89 10.54
N ARG A 90 6.82 4.06 10.07
CA ARG A 90 6.36 2.85 10.77
C ARG A 90 5.87 1.78 9.81
N GLU A 91 5.83 0.60 10.30
CA GLU A 91 5.19 -0.52 9.64
C GLU A 91 3.67 -0.47 9.82
N VAL A 92 2.96 -0.77 8.75
CA VAL A 92 1.49 -0.78 8.71
C VAL A 92 1.06 -2.14 8.19
N SER A 93 0.21 -2.85 8.94
CA SER A 93 -0.29 -4.15 8.50
C SER A 93 -1.31 -4.01 7.36
N TRP A 94 -1.43 -5.07 6.55
CA TRP A 94 -2.46 -5.13 5.51
C TRP A 94 -3.86 -4.85 6.06
N ASN A 95 -4.21 -5.46 7.18
CA ASN A 95 -5.51 -5.27 7.81
C ASN A 95 -5.74 -3.82 8.23
N GLU A 96 -4.72 -3.14 8.75
CA GLU A 96 -4.80 -1.72 9.11
C GLU A 96 -5.00 -0.83 7.87
N ILE A 97 -4.30 -1.11 6.77
CA ILE A 97 -4.44 -0.37 5.52
C ILE A 97 -5.87 -0.46 5.00
N VAL A 98 -6.40 -1.68 4.90
CA VAL A 98 -7.76 -1.92 4.41
C VAL A 98 -8.81 -1.25 5.29
N GLN A 99 -8.69 -1.38 6.61
CA GLN A 99 -9.62 -0.76 7.56
C GLN A 99 -9.55 0.77 7.51
N SER A 100 -8.36 1.34 7.37
CA SER A 100 -8.17 2.79 7.25
C SER A 100 -8.82 3.36 5.99
N ILE A 101 -8.64 2.71 4.85
CA ILE A 101 -9.28 3.08 3.58
C ILE A 101 -10.81 2.98 3.71
N ALA A 102 -11.31 1.88 4.26
CA ALA A 102 -12.75 1.69 4.45
C ALA A 102 -13.35 2.76 5.35
N LYS A 103 -12.65 3.14 6.42
CA LYS A 103 -13.10 4.17 7.36
C LYS A 103 -13.19 5.55 6.69
N VAL A 104 -12.18 5.93 5.91
CA VAL A 104 -12.17 7.20 5.17
C VAL A 104 -13.26 7.24 4.11
N THR A 105 -13.51 6.15 3.41
CA THR A 105 -14.53 6.08 2.35
C THR A 105 -15.94 5.81 2.87
N GLY A 106 -16.12 5.77 4.20
CA GLY A 106 -17.42 5.57 4.85
C GLY A 106 -18.00 4.17 4.65
N ARG A 107 -17.17 3.17 4.39
CA ARG A 107 -17.60 1.79 4.19
C ARG A 107 -17.29 0.91 5.38
N ARG A 108 -18.09 -0.13 5.54
CA ARG A 108 -17.83 -1.19 6.51
C ARG A 108 -17.13 -2.36 5.82
N VAL A 109 -16.06 -2.88 6.43
CA VAL A 109 -15.34 -4.06 5.94
C VAL A 109 -15.30 -5.12 7.03
N ILE A 110 -15.37 -6.38 6.61
CA ILE A 110 -15.09 -7.54 7.44
C ILE A 110 -13.89 -8.23 6.82
N MET A 111 -12.83 -8.42 7.61
CA MET A 111 -11.65 -9.13 7.16
C MET A 111 -11.96 -10.63 7.12
N VAL A 112 -11.84 -11.23 5.95
CA VAL A 112 -12.11 -12.65 5.71
C VAL A 112 -10.79 -13.37 5.43
N PRO A 113 -10.40 -14.37 6.22
CA PRO A 113 -9.21 -15.15 5.95
C PRO A 113 -9.25 -15.75 4.53
N ALA A 114 -8.25 -15.48 3.74
CA ALA A 114 -8.14 -15.95 2.36
C ALA A 114 -6.80 -16.66 2.13
N PRO A 115 -6.79 -17.93 1.71
CA PRO A 115 -5.54 -18.61 1.36
C PRO A 115 -4.85 -17.90 0.19
N PHE A 116 -3.60 -17.47 0.40
CA PHE A 116 -2.88 -16.69 -0.59
C PHE A 116 -2.75 -17.41 -1.94
N PHE A 117 -2.58 -18.74 -1.93
CA PHE A 117 -2.43 -19.52 -3.16
C PHE A 117 -3.68 -19.44 -4.06
N ILE A 118 -4.89 -19.40 -3.48
CA ILE A 118 -6.14 -19.25 -4.24
C ILE A 118 -6.21 -17.86 -4.86
N VAL A 119 -5.90 -16.83 -4.09
CA VAL A 119 -5.94 -15.44 -4.57
C VAL A 119 -4.88 -15.20 -5.64
N SER A 120 -3.68 -15.73 -5.46
CA SER A 120 -2.60 -15.67 -6.44
C SER A 120 -2.94 -16.43 -7.74
N PHE A 121 -3.62 -17.55 -7.64
CA PHE A 121 -4.09 -18.31 -8.81
C PHE A 121 -5.15 -17.52 -9.59
N ILE A 122 -6.15 -16.96 -8.89
CA ILE A 122 -7.19 -16.11 -9.49
C ILE A 122 -6.56 -14.89 -10.15
N ALA A 123 -5.64 -14.20 -9.45
CA ALA A 123 -4.95 -13.05 -9.99
C ALA A 123 -4.14 -13.42 -11.25
N GLY A 124 -3.48 -14.56 -11.28
CA GLY A 124 -2.75 -15.04 -12.46
C GLY A 124 -3.63 -15.29 -13.68
N ILE A 125 -4.91 -15.66 -13.49
CA ILE A 125 -5.88 -15.79 -14.58
C ILE A 125 -6.31 -14.41 -15.08
N PHE A 126 -6.57 -13.48 -14.15
CA PHE A 126 -7.09 -12.15 -14.47
C PHE A 126 -6.01 -11.13 -14.84
N ASP A 127 -4.73 -11.42 -14.61
CA ASP A 127 -3.59 -10.56 -14.94
C ASP A 127 -3.51 -10.18 -16.44
N ARG A 128 -4.11 -11.00 -17.31
CA ARG A 128 -4.18 -10.71 -18.73
C ARG A 128 -5.26 -9.65 -19.11
N PHE A 129 -6.08 -9.22 -18.15
CA PHE A 129 -7.12 -8.22 -18.39
C PHE A 129 -6.68 -6.85 -17.85
N GLU A 130 -6.64 -5.81 -18.70
CA GLU A 130 -6.23 -4.45 -18.33
C GLU A 130 -7.09 -3.81 -17.23
N TRP A 131 -8.32 -4.27 -17.04
CA TRP A 131 -9.21 -3.78 -15.99
C TRP A 131 -8.88 -4.36 -14.60
N PHE A 132 -8.09 -5.45 -14.53
CA PHE A 132 -7.71 -6.07 -13.26
C PHE A 132 -6.51 -5.31 -12.67
N PRO A 133 -6.65 -4.67 -11.51
CA PRO A 133 -5.69 -3.68 -11.04
C PRO A 133 -4.45 -4.26 -10.35
N ALA A 134 -4.45 -5.54 -9.99
CA ALA A 134 -3.38 -6.16 -9.21
C ALA A 134 -2.80 -7.38 -9.92
N GLY A 135 -1.65 -7.23 -10.56
CA GLY A 135 -0.91 -8.35 -11.13
C GLY A 135 -0.44 -9.34 -10.07
N LYS A 136 -0.20 -10.60 -10.51
CA LYS A 136 0.31 -11.66 -9.63
C LYS A 136 1.59 -11.26 -8.91
N ASP A 137 2.49 -10.54 -9.59
CA ASP A 137 3.77 -10.10 -9.02
C ASP A 137 3.55 -9.07 -7.90
N GLN A 138 2.61 -8.15 -8.08
CA GLN A 138 2.26 -7.16 -7.05
C GLN A 138 1.68 -7.82 -5.80
N LEU A 139 0.86 -8.86 -5.96
CA LEU A 139 0.34 -9.64 -4.83
C LEU A 139 1.45 -10.43 -4.12
N ASN A 140 2.39 -11.01 -4.86
CA ASN A 140 3.53 -11.69 -4.29
C ASN A 140 4.42 -10.74 -3.48
N ASP A 141 4.66 -9.54 -4.00
CA ASP A 141 5.46 -8.53 -3.30
C ASP A 141 4.73 -7.99 -2.06
N LEU A 142 3.42 -7.84 -2.15
CA LEU A 142 2.58 -7.46 -1.00
C LEU A 142 2.74 -8.45 0.16
N VAL A 143 2.67 -9.75 -0.13
CA VAL A 143 2.71 -10.82 0.89
C VAL A 143 4.10 -11.03 1.46
N LYS A 144 5.16 -10.76 0.68
CA LYS A 144 6.54 -10.75 1.21
C LYS A 144 6.76 -9.63 2.21
N GLY A 145 5.91 -8.61 2.19
CA GLY A 145 6.10 -7.37 2.91
C GLY A 145 7.15 -6.47 2.25
N SER A 146 7.03 -5.19 2.49
CA SER A 146 8.01 -4.20 2.04
C SER A 146 8.29 -3.27 3.22
N THR A 147 9.14 -3.76 4.12
CA THR A 147 9.54 -3.00 5.31
C THR A 147 10.97 -2.52 5.13
N CYS A 148 11.22 -1.27 5.49
CA CYS A 148 12.55 -0.70 5.54
C CYS A 148 12.66 0.34 6.64
N ASP A 149 13.80 0.36 7.32
CA ASP A 149 14.10 1.39 8.31
C ASP A 149 14.66 2.63 7.60
N SER A 150 13.83 3.64 7.49
CA SER A 150 14.16 4.91 6.83
C SER A 150 14.41 6.06 7.79
N LEU A 151 14.39 5.82 9.09
CA LEU A 151 14.56 6.88 10.10
C LEU A 151 15.85 7.67 9.88
N LYS A 152 16.97 6.98 9.63
CA LYS A 152 18.27 7.62 9.36
C LYS A 152 18.24 8.53 8.13
N ILE A 153 17.46 8.18 7.11
CA ILE A 153 17.33 8.98 5.87
C ILE A 153 16.50 10.22 6.15
N PHE A 154 15.42 10.10 6.89
CA PHE A 154 14.60 11.22 7.31
C PHE A 154 15.39 12.19 8.18
N GLU A 155 16.19 11.69 9.14
CA GLU A 155 17.08 12.49 9.99
C GLU A 155 18.17 13.18 9.17
N LYS A 156 18.86 12.44 8.28
CA LYS A 156 19.92 12.97 7.41
C LYS A 156 19.44 14.17 6.60
N TYR A 157 18.24 14.10 6.05
CA TYR A 157 17.71 15.16 5.19
C TYR A 157 16.77 16.15 5.91
N GLY A 158 16.58 16.01 7.21
CA GLY A 158 15.73 16.89 8.03
C GLY A 158 14.27 16.90 7.60
N ILE A 159 13.74 15.74 7.19
CA ILE A 159 12.37 15.59 6.71
C ILE A 159 11.53 14.93 7.80
N ASN A 160 10.44 15.56 8.21
CA ASN A 160 9.45 14.93 9.07
C ASN A 160 8.55 14.02 8.23
N PRO A 161 8.57 12.69 8.46
CA PRO A 161 7.76 11.78 7.69
C PRO A 161 6.28 11.94 7.99
N THR A 162 5.47 12.02 6.94
CA THR A 162 4.00 12.07 7.05
C THR A 162 3.48 10.70 7.47
N PRO A 163 2.79 10.57 8.60
CA PRO A 163 2.32 9.29 9.10
C PRO A 163 1.19 8.73 8.23
N PHE A 164 1.14 7.42 8.10
CA PHE A 164 -0.03 6.74 7.53
C PHE A 164 -1.16 6.75 8.57
N ASN A 165 -2.15 7.60 8.36
CA ASN A 165 -3.32 7.75 9.21
C ASN A 165 -4.54 8.21 8.38
N ILE A 166 -5.70 8.22 9.01
CA ILE A 166 -6.98 8.59 8.38
C ILE A 166 -6.94 10.01 7.83
N GLU A 167 -6.36 10.96 8.55
CA GLU A 167 -6.29 12.37 8.14
C GLU A 167 -5.53 12.55 6.83
N ASN A 168 -4.44 11.81 6.65
CA ASN A 168 -3.62 11.86 5.45
C ASN A 168 -4.18 11.02 4.29
N LEU A 169 -5.28 10.30 4.51
CA LEU A 169 -6.03 9.55 3.49
C LEU A 169 -7.28 10.29 2.99
N ASN A 170 -7.58 11.50 3.48
CA ASN A 170 -8.78 12.28 3.11
C ASN A 170 -8.93 12.51 1.61
N TYR A 171 -7.86 12.41 0.82
CA TYR A 171 -7.93 12.48 -0.64
C TYR A 171 -8.72 11.33 -1.29
N LEU A 172 -9.05 10.27 -0.53
CA LEU A 172 -9.92 9.16 -0.96
C LEU A 172 -11.40 9.47 -0.75
N GLU A 173 -11.76 10.48 0.05
CA GLU A 173 -13.13 10.94 0.22
C GLU A 173 -13.67 11.47 -1.12
N LYS A 174 -14.88 11.05 -1.47
CA LYS A 174 -15.60 11.47 -2.68
C LYS A 174 -16.78 12.35 -2.34
#